data_9f3a696422bc08283e01e71785e36c5f
#
_entry.id   9f3a696422bc08283e01e71785e36c5f
#
_cell.length_a   1.000
_cell.length_b   1.000
_cell.length_c   1.000
_cell.angle_alpha   90.00
_cell.angle_beta   90.00
_cell.angle_gamma   90.00
#
_symmetry.space_group_name_H-M   'P 1'
#
loop_
_entity.id
_entity.type
_entity.pdbx_description
1 polymer ?
#
loop_
_entity_poly.entity_id
_entity_poly.type
_entity_poly.pdbx_seq_one_letter_code
_entity_poly.pdbx_strand_id
1 'polypeptide(L)'
;RRTGIIRLNNAIKSVLSHQQNIFEGMNIRYFGPFDGHNVTEIVRVLRQLKDMKGPKLLHLHTVKGKGYKPAEKEATIWHAPGKFDAETGERIVADSSNEPPKYQDVFGETLLELARQNPRIVGVTPAMPTGCSMNILMKAMPDRAFDVGIAEGHAVTFSGGMAKDGLIPFCNIYSSFAQRAYDNIIHDLAILNLPVVMCLDRGGLVGEDGPTHHGAFDMAALRPIPNLTIASPMDERELRRLMYTAQLPGMGTVVLRYPRGRSEHRDWRCVLEPVTVGTGRKIHEGHDVAVLTIGPIGNEAERAISEVEAETALTVAHYDMRFLKPLDENILHEVADRFDRVITVEDGVRCGGLGSAVIEWMADHGYSPRVTRLGLPDRFVEHGSVAELRHIAGIDKDTIKEHIIG
;
A
#
# COMPACT_ATOMS: atom_id res chain seq x y z
N ARG A 1 15.35 -23.86 -45.93
CA ARG A 1 15.46 -25.32 -45.69
C ARG A 1 16.12 -25.66 -44.35
N ARG A 2 17.17 -24.95 -43.93
CA ARG A 2 17.88 -25.24 -42.64
C ARG A 2 17.01 -25.03 -41.41
N THR A 3 16.11 -24.03 -41.43
CA THR A 3 15.21 -23.71 -40.29
C THR A 3 14.09 -24.78 -40.12
N GLY A 4 13.63 -25.38 -41.21
CA GLY A 4 12.62 -26.45 -41.17
C GLY A 4 13.17 -27.76 -40.56
N ILE A 5 14.43 -28.09 -40.89
CA ILE A 5 15.10 -29.31 -40.39
C ILE A 5 15.38 -29.17 -38.88
N ILE A 6 15.74 -27.96 -38.40
CA ILE A 6 15.95 -27.69 -36.99
C ILE A 6 14.64 -27.78 -36.20
N ARG A 7 13.52 -27.25 -36.76
CA ARG A 7 12.19 -27.40 -36.18
C ARG A 7 11.73 -28.84 -36.07
N LEU A 8 11.95 -29.63 -37.12
CA LEU A 8 11.61 -31.04 -37.14
C LEU A 8 12.44 -31.84 -36.12
N ASN A 9 13.74 -31.57 -36.03
CA ASN A 9 14.63 -32.24 -35.10
C ASN A 9 14.31 -31.89 -33.62
N ASN A 10 13.91 -30.62 -33.33
CA ASN A 10 13.47 -30.21 -32.01
C ASN A 10 12.09 -30.82 -31.66
N ALA A 11 11.16 -30.89 -32.63
CA ALA A 11 9.87 -31.52 -32.44
C ALA A 11 10.02 -33.03 -32.15
N ILE A 12 10.90 -33.74 -32.86
CA ILE A 12 11.18 -35.16 -32.63
C ILE A 12 11.85 -35.37 -31.25
N LYS A 13 12.78 -34.52 -30.90
CA LYS A 13 13.41 -34.58 -29.56
C LYS A 13 12.41 -34.30 -28.42
N SER A 14 11.50 -33.35 -28.58
CA SER A 14 10.47 -33.04 -27.59
C SER A 14 9.48 -34.18 -27.39
N VAL A 15 9.11 -34.87 -28.47
CA VAL A 15 8.23 -36.06 -28.43
C VAL A 15 8.93 -37.27 -27.77
N LEU A 16 10.22 -37.46 -28.06
CA LEU A 16 11.00 -38.57 -27.51
C LEU A 16 11.43 -38.35 -26.04
N SER A 17 11.60 -37.09 -25.59
CA SER A 17 12.06 -36.77 -24.24
C SER A 17 10.93 -36.56 -23.22
N HIS A 18 9.66 -36.62 -23.61
CA HIS A 18 8.49 -36.31 -22.78
C HIS A 18 8.56 -34.93 -22.08
N GLN A 19 9.48 -34.05 -22.46
CA GLN A 19 9.64 -32.71 -21.94
C GLN A 19 9.19 -31.69 -22.99
N GLN A 20 7.89 -31.46 -23.09
CA GLN A 20 7.36 -30.33 -23.84
C GLN A 20 7.66 -29.04 -23.06
N ASN A 21 8.61 -28.26 -23.56
CA ASN A 21 8.94 -26.97 -22.98
C ASN A 21 8.21 -25.85 -23.74
N ILE A 22 7.36 -25.12 -23.03
CA ILE A 22 6.58 -24.00 -23.60
C ILE A 22 7.47 -22.97 -24.32
N PHE A 23 8.69 -22.76 -23.84
CA PHE A 23 9.63 -21.79 -24.42
C PHE A 23 10.13 -22.22 -25.79
N GLU A 24 10.33 -23.51 -26.03
CA GLU A 24 10.70 -24.02 -27.36
C GLU A 24 9.55 -23.87 -28.36
N GLY A 25 8.31 -24.01 -27.89
CA GLY A 25 7.11 -23.70 -28.67
C GLY A 25 7.04 -22.23 -29.11
N MET A 26 7.57 -21.33 -28.30
CA MET A 26 7.71 -19.90 -28.62
C MET A 26 8.98 -19.57 -29.44
N ASN A 27 9.69 -20.56 -29.93
CA ASN A 27 10.96 -20.42 -30.66
C ASN A 27 12.11 -19.79 -29.82
N ILE A 28 12.07 -19.98 -28.49
CA ILE A 28 13.13 -19.63 -27.55
C ILE A 28 13.90 -20.89 -27.22
N ARG A 29 15.22 -20.88 -27.39
CA ARG A 29 16.05 -22.03 -27.02
C ARG A 29 16.15 -22.13 -25.51
N TYR A 30 15.80 -23.27 -24.98
CA TYR A 30 15.86 -23.54 -23.54
C TYR A 30 17.11 -24.35 -23.18
N PHE A 31 17.75 -23.96 -22.07
CA PHE A 31 18.92 -24.61 -21.50
C PHE A 31 18.72 -24.77 -20.00
N GLY A 32 18.70 -25.99 -19.51
CA GLY A 32 18.53 -26.27 -18.08
C GLY A 32 17.53 -27.38 -17.79
N PRO A 33 17.13 -27.54 -16.49
CA PRO A 33 17.61 -26.73 -15.36
C PRO A 33 19.08 -27.07 -14.98
N PHE A 34 19.83 -26.04 -14.58
CA PHE A 34 21.17 -26.17 -13.98
C PHE A 34 21.16 -25.77 -12.51
N ASP A 35 22.08 -26.29 -11.71
CA ASP A 35 22.26 -25.86 -10.33
C ASP A 35 22.76 -24.42 -10.28
N GLY A 36 21.88 -23.49 -9.87
CA GLY A 36 22.16 -22.07 -9.75
C GLY A 36 23.16 -21.71 -8.62
N HIS A 37 23.54 -22.66 -7.78
CA HIS A 37 24.57 -22.48 -6.76
C HIS A 37 25.95 -22.95 -7.21
N ASN A 38 26.05 -23.63 -8.36
CA ASN A 38 27.32 -24.05 -8.96
C ASN A 38 27.87 -22.98 -9.91
N VAL A 39 28.58 -22.00 -9.36
CA VAL A 39 29.13 -20.88 -10.12
C VAL A 39 30.04 -21.33 -11.26
N THR A 40 30.83 -22.37 -11.05
CA THR A 40 31.75 -22.93 -12.07
C THR A 40 30.99 -23.45 -13.28
N GLU A 41 29.91 -24.18 -13.05
CA GLU A 41 29.04 -24.70 -14.11
C GLU A 41 28.32 -23.55 -14.83
N ILE A 42 27.77 -22.58 -14.11
CA ILE A 42 27.12 -21.40 -14.69
C ILE A 42 28.06 -20.65 -15.62
N VAL A 43 29.30 -20.38 -15.19
CA VAL A 43 30.30 -19.71 -16.02
C VAL A 43 30.59 -20.53 -17.28
N ARG A 44 30.76 -21.85 -17.16
CA ARG A 44 30.98 -22.74 -18.30
C ARG A 44 29.82 -22.66 -19.32
N VAL A 45 28.58 -22.75 -18.84
CA VAL A 45 27.37 -22.69 -19.68
C VAL A 45 27.24 -21.31 -20.33
N LEU A 46 27.39 -20.22 -19.59
CA LEU A 46 27.32 -18.86 -20.13
C LEU A 46 28.35 -18.62 -21.24
N ARG A 47 29.60 -19.14 -21.09
CA ARG A 47 30.62 -19.07 -22.16
C ARG A 47 30.19 -19.79 -23.43
N GLN A 48 29.47 -20.89 -23.34
CA GLN A 48 28.96 -21.62 -24.50
C GLN A 48 27.75 -20.91 -25.15
N LEU A 49 26.93 -20.22 -24.35
CA LEU A 49 25.71 -19.56 -24.83
C LEU A 49 25.96 -18.16 -25.40
N LYS A 50 27.01 -17.45 -24.95
CA LYS A 50 27.25 -16.03 -25.30
C LYS A 50 27.26 -15.75 -26.80
N ASP A 51 27.85 -16.65 -27.60
CA ASP A 51 28.05 -16.46 -29.03
C ASP A 51 26.88 -17.06 -29.87
N MET A 52 25.94 -17.72 -29.26
CA MET A 52 24.76 -18.23 -29.95
C MET A 52 23.83 -17.09 -30.36
N LYS A 53 23.34 -17.12 -31.59
CA LYS A 53 22.35 -16.13 -32.09
C LYS A 53 20.93 -16.52 -31.72
N GLY A 54 20.06 -15.53 -31.60
CA GLY A 54 18.64 -15.68 -31.29
C GLY A 54 18.34 -15.73 -29.79
N PRO A 55 17.04 -15.72 -29.42
CA PRO A 55 16.62 -15.72 -28.03
C PRO A 55 16.97 -17.04 -27.33
N LYS A 56 17.42 -16.93 -26.10
CA LYS A 56 17.84 -18.07 -25.26
C LYS A 56 17.29 -17.88 -23.84
N LEU A 57 16.84 -18.97 -23.24
CA LEU A 57 16.46 -19.02 -21.84
C LEU A 57 17.39 -19.99 -21.12
N LEU A 58 18.15 -19.48 -20.16
CA LEU A 58 18.93 -20.28 -19.24
C LEU A 58 18.17 -20.44 -17.93
N HIS A 59 17.72 -21.66 -17.64
CA HIS A 59 17.02 -21.99 -16.40
C HIS A 59 18.01 -22.41 -15.33
N LEU A 60 18.09 -21.60 -14.26
CA LEU A 60 18.88 -21.89 -13.07
C LEU A 60 17.93 -22.24 -11.92
N HIS A 61 18.13 -23.41 -11.31
CA HIS A 61 17.40 -23.82 -10.12
C HIS A 61 18.20 -23.37 -8.89
N THR A 62 17.58 -22.57 -8.03
CA THR A 62 18.18 -22.07 -6.79
C THR A 62 17.33 -22.41 -5.58
N VAL A 63 17.96 -22.53 -4.42
CA VAL A 63 17.30 -22.63 -3.12
C VAL A 63 17.50 -21.31 -2.39
N LYS A 64 16.41 -20.61 -2.08
CA LYS A 64 16.47 -19.35 -1.34
C LYS A 64 17.08 -19.56 0.04
N GLY A 65 18.10 -18.77 0.40
CA GLY A 65 18.81 -18.89 1.67
C GLY A 65 19.87 -20.00 1.71
N LYS A 66 20.21 -20.60 0.54
CA LYS A 66 21.23 -21.68 0.42
C LYS A 66 22.53 -21.36 1.14
N GLY A 67 23.00 -22.30 1.95
CA GLY A 67 24.20 -22.17 2.75
C GLY A 67 23.95 -21.76 4.21
N TYR A 68 22.70 -21.34 4.54
CA TYR A 68 22.33 -21.04 5.90
C TYR A 68 21.05 -21.80 6.29
N LYS A 69 21.21 -22.86 7.08
CA LYS A 69 20.12 -23.81 7.39
C LYS A 69 18.84 -23.18 7.92
N PRO A 70 18.85 -22.16 8.82
CA PRO A 70 17.63 -21.49 9.23
C PRO A 70 16.87 -20.84 8.07
N ALA A 71 17.58 -20.20 7.15
CA ALA A 71 17.00 -19.54 5.98
C ALA A 71 16.45 -20.56 4.94
N GLU A 72 17.09 -21.70 4.79
CA GLU A 72 16.59 -22.77 3.90
C GLU A 72 15.28 -23.37 4.42
N LYS A 73 15.07 -23.43 5.74
CA LYS A 73 13.84 -23.95 6.37
C LYS A 73 12.67 -22.97 6.30
N GLU A 74 12.92 -21.69 6.50
CA GLU A 74 11.89 -20.63 6.64
C GLU A 74 12.20 -19.41 5.77
N ALA A 75 12.31 -19.62 4.46
CA ALA A 75 12.75 -18.61 3.49
C ALA A 75 11.95 -17.30 3.53
N THR A 76 10.69 -17.34 3.97
CA THR A 76 9.83 -16.14 4.09
C THR A 76 10.27 -15.26 5.25
N ILE A 77 10.54 -15.85 6.41
CA ILE A 77 11.02 -15.13 7.61
C ILE A 77 12.40 -14.53 7.35
N TRP A 78 13.26 -15.29 6.65
CA TRP A 78 14.63 -14.92 6.35
C TRP A 78 14.77 -14.04 5.10
N HIS A 79 13.68 -13.63 4.49
CA HIS A 79 13.73 -12.68 3.38
C HIS A 79 14.23 -11.29 3.82
N ALA A 80 13.79 -10.83 5.01
CA ALA A 80 14.25 -9.62 5.67
C ALA A 80 14.21 -9.83 7.19
N PRO A 81 15.15 -10.60 7.77
CA PRO A 81 15.05 -11.10 9.15
C PRO A 81 15.25 -10.02 10.22
N GLY A 82 15.73 -8.83 9.86
CA GLY A 82 16.20 -7.84 10.83
C GLY A 82 17.53 -8.27 11.49
N LYS A 83 17.78 -7.84 12.74
CA LYS A 83 18.97 -8.24 13.49
C LYS A 83 18.81 -9.66 14.02
N PHE A 84 19.87 -10.47 13.91
CA PHE A 84 19.92 -11.84 14.40
C PHE A 84 21.34 -12.23 14.77
N ASP A 85 21.48 -13.25 15.62
CA ASP A 85 22.75 -13.89 15.92
C ASP A 85 23.12 -14.83 14.76
N ALA A 86 24.26 -14.62 14.13
CA ALA A 86 24.66 -15.36 12.94
C ALA A 86 25.03 -16.83 13.20
N GLU A 87 25.44 -17.17 14.44
CA GLU A 87 25.85 -18.52 14.82
C GLU A 87 24.63 -19.37 15.19
N THR A 88 23.72 -18.82 16.00
CA THR A 88 22.56 -19.54 16.50
C THR A 88 21.34 -19.45 15.58
N GLY A 89 21.25 -18.40 14.77
CA GLY A 89 20.07 -18.06 13.99
C GLY A 89 18.95 -17.45 14.84
N GLU A 90 19.22 -17.09 16.09
CA GLU A 90 18.23 -16.45 16.95
C GLU A 90 18.00 -15.02 16.55
N ARG A 91 16.74 -14.65 16.30
CA ARG A 91 16.39 -13.28 15.91
C ARG A 91 16.35 -12.38 17.14
N ILE A 92 17.04 -11.26 17.05
CA ILE A 92 17.02 -10.21 18.09
C ILE A 92 15.74 -9.37 17.86
N VAL A 93 14.66 -9.79 18.51
CA VAL A 93 13.39 -9.09 18.45
C VAL A 93 13.31 -8.19 19.69
N ALA A 94 13.16 -6.88 19.48
CA ALA A 94 12.91 -5.97 20.59
C ALA A 94 11.56 -6.31 21.25
N ASP A 95 11.49 -6.25 22.57
CA ASP A 95 10.22 -6.39 23.29
C ASP A 95 9.31 -5.23 22.91
N SER A 96 8.25 -5.56 22.22
CA SER A 96 7.23 -4.62 21.73
C SER A 96 5.89 -4.75 22.45
N SER A 97 5.85 -5.50 23.55
CA SER A 97 4.61 -5.75 24.32
C SER A 97 3.96 -4.47 24.85
N ASN A 98 4.76 -3.44 25.06
CA ASN A 98 4.35 -2.12 25.55
C ASN A 98 4.18 -1.05 24.44
N GLU A 99 4.34 -1.41 23.18
CA GLU A 99 4.17 -0.47 22.07
C GLU A 99 2.80 -0.61 21.42
N PRO A 100 2.30 0.44 20.75
CA PRO A 100 1.10 0.36 19.92
C PRO A 100 1.27 -0.70 18.81
N PRO A 101 0.18 -1.33 18.34
CA PRO A 101 0.25 -2.32 17.28
C PRO A 101 0.72 -1.71 15.96
N LYS A 102 1.18 -2.54 15.03
CA LYS A 102 1.39 -2.10 13.65
C LYS A 102 0.06 -2.00 12.92
N TYR A 103 -0.07 -1.06 11.99
CA TYR A 103 -1.29 -0.91 11.18
C TYR A 103 -1.66 -2.21 10.45
N GLN A 104 -0.68 -2.94 9.90
CA GLN A 104 -0.93 -4.23 9.27
C GLN A 104 -1.54 -5.28 10.22
N ASP A 105 -1.15 -5.26 11.50
CA ASP A 105 -1.69 -6.22 12.49
C ASP A 105 -3.12 -5.83 12.89
N VAL A 106 -3.39 -4.51 13.03
CA VAL A 106 -4.76 -4.00 13.20
C VAL A 106 -5.65 -4.41 12.02
N PHE A 107 -5.15 -4.27 10.78
CA PHE A 107 -5.85 -4.75 9.59
C PHE A 107 -6.16 -6.25 9.68
N GLY A 108 -5.14 -7.09 9.91
CA GLY A 108 -5.30 -8.55 9.90
C GLY A 108 -6.25 -9.06 10.98
N GLU A 109 -6.15 -8.53 12.20
CA GLU A 109 -7.04 -8.90 13.31
C GLU A 109 -8.47 -8.38 13.09
N THR A 110 -8.62 -7.15 12.59
CA THR A 110 -9.95 -6.59 12.27
C THR A 110 -10.60 -7.37 11.12
N LEU A 111 -9.84 -7.73 10.09
CA LEU A 111 -10.35 -8.54 8.99
C LEU A 111 -10.87 -9.90 9.48
N LEU A 112 -10.14 -10.57 10.37
CA LEU A 112 -10.59 -11.83 10.96
C LEU A 112 -11.86 -11.64 11.79
N GLU A 113 -11.96 -10.56 12.57
CA GLU A 113 -13.17 -10.25 13.35
C GLU A 113 -14.39 -10.02 12.45
N LEU A 114 -14.24 -9.21 11.40
CA LEU A 114 -15.29 -8.96 10.41
C LEU A 114 -15.69 -10.24 9.67
N ALA A 115 -14.72 -11.07 9.28
CA ALA A 115 -14.96 -12.33 8.60
C ALA A 115 -15.71 -13.35 9.47
N ARG A 116 -15.55 -13.33 10.79
CA ARG A 116 -16.36 -14.14 11.72
C ARG A 116 -17.81 -13.72 11.79
N GLN A 117 -18.07 -12.43 11.62
CA GLN A 117 -19.42 -11.86 11.68
C GLN A 117 -20.13 -11.90 10.31
N ASN A 118 -19.40 -11.82 9.22
CA ASN A 118 -19.95 -11.76 7.86
C ASN A 118 -19.32 -12.87 6.97
N PRO A 119 -20.10 -13.92 6.62
CA PRO A 119 -19.60 -15.04 5.82
C PRO A 119 -19.23 -14.66 4.37
N ARG A 120 -19.62 -13.51 3.88
CA ARG A 120 -19.29 -13.03 2.54
C ARG A 120 -17.90 -12.42 2.44
N ILE A 121 -17.25 -12.05 3.57
CA ILE A 121 -15.93 -11.45 3.55
C ILE A 121 -14.87 -12.50 3.21
N VAL A 122 -14.02 -12.17 2.26
CA VAL A 122 -12.82 -12.94 1.87
C VAL A 122 -11.60 -12.02 1.78
N GLY A 123 -10.42 -12.59 1.96
CA GLY A 123 -9.16 -11.85 1.83
C GLY A 123 -8.39 -12.26 0.57
N VAL A 124 -7.78 -11.29 -0.12
CA VAL A 124 -6.92 -11.53 -1.28
C VAL A 124 -5.62 -10.75 -1.12
N THR A 125 -4.49 -11.37 -1.41
CA THR A 125 -3.20 -10.68 -1.44
C THR A 125 -2.28 -11.25 -2.53
N PRO A 126 -1.50 -10.43 -3.25
CA PRO A 126 -0.50 -10.90 -4.19
C PRO A 126 0.86 -11.07 -3.51
N ALA A 127 1.17 -12.29 -3.03
CA ALA A 127 2.44 -12.69 -2.45
C ALA A 127 2.90 -11.95 -1.17
N MET A 128 1.96 -11.35 -0.41
CA MET A 128 2.30 -10.58 0.79
C MET A 128 1.57 -11.04 2.08
N PRO A 129 1.33 -12.35 2.29
CA PRO A 129 0.46 -12.79 3.39
C PRO A 129 0.95 -12.37 4.77
N THR A 130 2.27 -12.42 5.03
CA THR A 130 2.86 -11.99 6.31
C THR A 130 3.07 -10.48 6.38
N GLY A 131 3.39 -9.86 5.25
CA GLY A 131 3.66 -8.42 5.16
C GLY A 131 2.42 -7.57 5.44
N CYS A 132 1.24 -8.01 5.05
CA CYS A 132 -0.03 -7.35 5.31
C CYS A 132 -0.89 -8.05 6.38
N SER A 133 -0.33 -8.99 7.14
CA SER A 133 -1.00 -9.79 8.17
C SER A 133 -2.24 -10.57 7.69
N MET A 134 -2.37 -10.84 6.39
CA MET A 134 -3.39 -11.72 5.82
C MET A 134 -3.27 -13.16 6.33
N ASN A 135 -2.06 -13.57 6.73
CA ASN A 135 -1.79 -14.88 7.33
C ASN A 135 -2.64 -15.15 8.59
N ILE A 136 -3.15 -14.12 9.27
CA ILE A 136 -4.06 -14.26 10.40
C ILE A 136 -5.38 -14.89 9.93
N LEU A 137 -5.97 -14.35 8.85
CA LEU A 137 -7.18 -14.90 8.25
C LEU A 137 -6.90 -16.27 7.61
N MET A 138 -5.80 -16.42 6.87
CA MET A 138 -5.41 -17.68 6.23
C MET A 138 -5.29 -18.84 7.24
N LYS A 139 -4.73 -18.56 8.42
CA LYS A 139 -4.61 -19.59 9.48
C LYS A 139 -5.95 -19.95 10.10
N ALA A 140 -6.83 -18.98 10.30
CA ALA A 140 -8.13 -19.18 10.97
C ALA A 140 -9.21 -19.69 10.01
N MET A 141 -9.19 -19.26 8.75
CA MET A 141 -10.20 -19.55 7.72
C MET A 141 -9.51 -19.73 6.36
N PRO A 142 -8.80 -20.85 6.12
CA PRO A 142 -7.99 -21.06 4.92
C PRO A 142 -8.78 -21.00 3.60
N ASP A 143 -10.05 -21.37 3.62
CA ASP A 143 -10.92 -21.33 2.44
C ASP A 143 -11.45 -19.92 2.11
N ARG A 144 -11.10 -18.91 2.91
CA ARG A 144 -11.56 -17.53 2.77
C ARG A 144 -10.43 -16.52 2.60
N ALA A 145 -9.21 -16.98 2.36
CA ALA A 145 -8.07 -16.10 2.12
C ALA A 145 -7.17 -16.69 1.03
N PHE A 146 -6.84 -15.86 0.05
CA PHE A 146 -6.18 -16.28 -1.18
C PHE A 146 -4.89 -15.50 -1.40
N ASP A 147 -3.78 -16.21 -1.59
CA ASP A 147 -2.55 -15.65 -2.12
C ASP A 147 -2.44 -16.01 -3.60
N VAL A 148 -2.47 -15.00 -4.46
CA VAL A 148 -2.46 -15.20 -5.92
C VAL A 148 -1.04 -15.12 -6.51
N GLY A 149 -0.01 -15.10 -5.67
CA GLY A 149 1.36 -14.91 -6.11
C GLY A 149 1.65 -13.44 -6.50
N ILE A 150 2.80 -13.18 -7.12
CA ILE A 150 3.19 -11.82 -7.56
C ILE A 150 2.39 -11.46 -8.82
N ALA A 151 1.12 -11.12 -8.64
CA ALA A 151 0.18 -10.87 -9.73
C ALA A 151 -0.90 -9.86 -9.29
N GLU A 152 -0.52 -8.60 -9.11
CA GLU A 152 -1.38 -7.55 -8.55
C GLU A 152 -2.62 -7.28 -9.43
N GLY A 153 -2.46 -7.23 -10.76
CA GLY A 153 -3.61 -7.10 -11.66
C GLY A 153 -4.58 -8.28 -11.52
N HIS A 154 -4.06 -9.52 -11.42
CA HIS A 154 -4.90 -10.69 -11.18
C HIS A 154 -5.62 -10.62 -9.82
N ALA A 155 -4.94 -10.16 -8.76
CA ALA A 155 -5.57 -9.98 -7.45
C ALA A 155 -6.81 -9.09 -7.52
N VAL A 156 -6.73 -7.98 -8.25
CA VAL A 156 -7.83 -7.03 -8.45
C VAL A 156 -8.95 -7.64 -9.29
N THR A 157 -8.64 -8.19 -10.46
CA THR A 157 -9.64 -8.82 -11.34
C THR A 157 -10.33 -10.01 -10.64
N PHE A 158 -9.59 -10.84 -9.94
CA PHE A 158 -10.11 -11.97 -9.16
C PHE A 158 -11.06 -11.49 -8.05
N SER A 159 -10.69 -10.41 -7.34
CA SER A 159 -11.56 -9.76 -6.36
C SER A 159 -12.86 -9.23 -7.00
N GLY A 160 -12.76 -8.61 -8.17
CA GLY A 160 -13.93 -8.17 -8.94
C GLY A 160 -14.88 -9.32 -9.29
N GLY A 161 -14.34 -10.45 -9.73
CA GLY A 161 -15.12 -11.66 -10.00
C GLY A 161 -15.86 -12.19 -8.78
N MET A 162 -15.18 -12.28 -7.64
CA MET A 162 -15.81 -12.69 -6.37
C MET A 162 -16.87 -11.71 -5.89
N ALA A 163 -16.65 -10.39 -6.04
CA ALA A 163 -17.63 -9.38 -5.69
C ALA A 163 -18.87 -9.45 -6.58
N LYS A 164 -18.70 -9.73 -7.86
CA LYS A 164 -19.79 -9.96 -8.81
C LYS A 164 -20.67 -11.15 -8.40
N ASP A 165 -20.08 -12.15 -7.77
CA ASP A 165 -20.77 -13.35 -7.27
C ASP A 165 -21.29 -13.19 -5.81
N GLY A 166 -21.24 -11.98 -5.27
CA GLY A 166 -21.85 -11.60 -3.98
C GLY A 166 -20.94 -11.69 -2.76
N LEU A 167 -19.64 -11.96 -2.93
CA LEU A 167 -18.68 -11.87 -1.85
C LEU A 167 -18.23 -10.41 -1.62
N ILE A 168 -17.51 -10.17 -0.53
CA ILE A 168 -16.93 -8.87 -0.17
C ILE A 168 -15.43 -9.06 0.00
N PRO A 169 -14.64 -8.94 -1.08
CA PRO A 169 -13.21 -9.11 -1.03
C PRO A 169 -12.51 -7.92 -0.39
N PHE A 170 -11.63 -8.22 0.57
CA PHE A 170 -10.61 -7.30 1.07
C PHE A 170 -9.31 -7.62 0.32
N CYS A 171 -9.02 -6.84 -0.73
CA CYS A 171 -7.83 -7.01 -1.57
C CYS A 171 -6.71 -6.13 -1.02
N ASN A 172 -5.74 -6.75 -0.34
CA ASN A 172 -4.64 -6.03 0.29
C ASN A 172 -3.38 -6.09 -0.58
N ILE A 173 -2.95 -4.92 -1.06
CA ILE A 173 -1.78 -4.73 -1.90
C ILE A 173 -0.97 -3.56 -1.34
N TYR A 174 0.38 -3.64 -1.37
CA TYR A 174 1.19 -2.47 -1.05
C TYR A 174 0.92 -1.34 -2.03
N SER A 175 0.77 -0.11 -1.53
CA SER A 175 0.41 1.06 -2.32
C SER A 175 1.27 1.21 -3.59
N SER A 176 2.61 1.09 -3.47
CA SER A 176 3.51 1.16 -4.63
C SER A 176 3.33 0.00 -5.62
N PHE A 177 2.90 -1.17 -5.17
CA PHE A 177 2.67 -2.32 -6.04
C PHE A 177 1.30 -2.29 -6.71
N ALA A 178 0.33 -1.64 -6.10
CA ALA A 178 -1.00 -1.43 -6.69
C ALA A 178 -0.95 -0.64 -8.02
N GLN A 179 0.14 0.08 -8.29
CA GLN A 179 0.38 0.74 -9.58
C GLN A 179 0.31 -0.23 -10.76
N ARG A 180 0.67 -1.52 -10.57
CA ARG A 180 0.57 -2.56 -11.61
C ARG A 180 -0.86 -2.97 -11.93
N ALA A 181 -1.80 -2.64 -11.04
CA ALA A 181 -3.21 -2.98 -11.17
C ALA A 181 -4.09 -1.75 -11.47
N TYR A 182 -3.50 -0.62 -11.84
CA TYR A 182 -4.23 0.63 -12.06
C TYR A 182 -5.36 0.47 -13.09
N ASP A 183 -5.07 -0.17 -14.21
CA ASP A 183 -6.04 -0.47 -15.24
C ASP A 183 -7.17 -1.41 -14.72
N ASN A 184 -6.80 -2.45 -13.99
CA ASN A 184 -7.77 -3.39 -13.41
C ASN A 184 -8.69 -2.72 -12.38
N ILE A 185 -8.17 -1.78 -11.58
CA ILE A 185 -9.01 -0.99 -10.64
C ILE A 185 -10.07 -0.20 -11.42
N ILE A 186 -9.72 0.39 -12.57
CA ILE A 186 -10.66 1.15 -13.40
C ILE A 186 -11.67 0.21 -14.06
N HIS A 187 -11.21 -0.78 -14.84
CA HIS A 187 -12.06 -1.59 -15.71
C HIS A 187 -12.82 -2.68 -14.97
N ASP A 188 -12.15 -3.35 -14.01
CA ASP A 188 -12.72 -4.53 -13.37
C ASP A 188 -13.48 -4.21 -12.09
N LEU A 189 -13.25 -3.03 -11.48
CA LEU A 189 -13.93 -2.61 -10.25
C LEU A 189 -14.77 -1.35 -10.43
N ALA A 190 -14.14 -0.22 -10.79
CA ALA A 190 -14.76 1.10 -10.72
C ALA A 190 -15.88 1.29 -11.76
N ILE A 191 -15.67 0.89 -13.02
CA ILE A 191 -16.70 0.95 -14.09
C ILE A 191 -17.91 0.10 -13.71
N LEU A 192 -17.68 -1.04 -13.06
CA LEU A 192 -18.74 -1.97 -12.66
C LEU A 192 -19.32 -1.63 -11.28
N ASN A 193 -18.76 -0.65 -10.57
CA ASN A 193 -19.11 -0.25 -9.20
C ASN A 193 -19.24 -1.43 -8.23
N LEU A 194 -18.24 -2.34 -8.26
CA LEU A 194 -18.26 -3.58 -7.47
C LEU A 194 -17.87 -3.33 -6.00
N PRO A 195 -18.47 -4.03 -5.03
CA PRO A 195 -18.16 -3.89 -3.62
C PRO A 195 -16.85 -4.61 -3.23
N VAL A 196 -15.72 -4.05 -3.65
CA VAL A 196 -14.38 -4.50 -3.29
C VAL A 196 -13.72 -3.49 -2.37
N VAL A 197 -13.12 -3.97 -1.27
CA VAL A 197 -12.32 -3.15 -0.37
C VAL A 197 -10.85 -3.28 -0.76
N MET A 198 -10.35 -2.28 -1.47
CA MET A 198 -8.94 -2.16 -1.81
C MET A 198 -8.16 -1.63 -0.60
N CYS A 199 -7.34 -2.45 0.02
CA CYS A 199 -6.53 -2.06 1.15
C CYS A 199 -5.11 -1.76 0.67
N LEU A 200 -4.77 -0.47 0.59
CA LEU A 200 -3.44 0.00 0.18
C LEU A 200 -2.56 0.13 1.42
N ASP A 201 -1.89 -0.94 1.75
CA ASP A 201 -0.90 -0.97 2.82
C ASP A 201 0.40 -0.25 2.36
N ARG A 202 1.17 0.31 3.25
CA ARG A 202 2.38 1.10 2.96
C ARG A 202 2.07 2.40 2.19
N GLY A 203 0.94 3.04 2.45
CA GLY A 203 0.69 4.40 1.98
C GLY A 203 1.69 5.39 2.60
N GLY A 204 2.20 6.33 1.80
CA GLY A 204 3.18 7.31 2.24
C GLY A 204 4.62 6.81 2.28
N LEU A 205 5.43 7.45 3.10
CA LEU A 205 6.84 7.10 3.29
C LEU A 205 6.97 5.81 4.11
N VAL A 206 7.74 4.85 3.62
CA VAL A 206 7.91 3.53 4.25
C VAL A 206 9.27 3.33 4.93
N GLY A 207 10.21 4.27 4.75
CA GLY A 207 11.50 4.24 5.43
C GLY A 207 12.59 3.52 4.65
N GLU A 208 13.17 2.48 5.24
CA GLU A 208 14.40 1.84 4.77
C GLU A 208 14.27 1.18 3.38
N ASP A 209 13.07 0.80 2.97
CA ASP A 209 12.83 0.17 1.66
C ASP A 209 12.95 1.17 0.49
N GLY A 210 12.87 2.48 0.77
CA GLY A 210 13.14 3.55 -0.17
C GLY A 210 12.11 3.75 -1.29
N PRO A 211 12.52 4.42 -2.38
CA PRO A 211 11.60 4.91 -3.42
C PRO A 211 10.81 3.83 -4.15
N THR A 212 11.28 2.59 -4.16
CA THR A 212 10.56 1.46 -4.78
C THR A 212 9.33 1.00 -3.96
N HIS A 213 9.24 1.42 -2.71
CA HIS A 213 8.19 1.01 -1.78
C HIS A 213 7.36 2.16 -1.22
N HIS A 214 7.81 3.42 -1.36
CA HIS A 214 7.00 4.58 -0.94
C HIS A 214 5.66 4.61 -1.66
N GLY A 215 4.57 4.61 -0.90
CA GLY A 215 3.21 4.75 -1.40
C GLY A 215 2.85 6.21 -1.64
N ALA A 216 3.62 6.88 -2.51
CA ALA A 216 3.55 8.32 -2.69
C ALA A 216 2.45 8.76 -3.66
N PHE A 217 2.08 7.92 -4.64
CA PHE A 217 1.29 8.33 -5.81
C PHE A 217 -0.16 7.88 -5.76
N ASP A 218 -0.53 7.02 -4.83
CA ASP A 218 -1.83 6.35 -4.76
C ASP A 218 -3.02 7.33 -4.74
N MET A 219 -2.97 8.33 -3.86
CA MET A 219 -4.03 9.34 -3.76
C MET A 219 -4.20 10.11 -5.06
N ALA A 220 -3.11 10.64 -5.62
CA ALA A 220 -3.14 11.42 -6.85
C ALA A 220 -3.59 10.60 -8.07
N ALA A 221 -3.18 9.33 -8.14
CA ALA A 221 -3.54 8.45 -9.26
C ALA A 221 -4.99 7.98 -9.19
N LEU A 222 -5.52 7.69 -7.99
CA LEU A 222 -6.86 7.12 -7.86
C LEU A 222 -7.97 8.17 -7.74
N ARG A 223 -7.67 9.38 -7.28
CA ARG A 223 -8.67 10.45 -7.10
C ARG A 223 -9.52 10.74 -8.34
N PRO A 224 -8.98 10.80 -9.58
CA PRO A 224 -9.78 11.11 -10.76
C PRO A 224 -10.73 9.98 -11.19
N ILE A 225 -10.57 8.75 -10.67
CA ILE A 225 -11.37 7.60 -11.12
C ILE A 225 -12.80 7.70 -10.53
N PRO A 226 -13.87 7.71 -11.35
CA PRO A 226 -15.24 7.69 -10.86
C PRO A 226 -15.57 6.43 -10.04
N ASN A 227 -16.63 6.48 -9.24
CA ASN A 227 -17.13 5.36 -8.42
C ASN A 227 -16.13 4.78 -7.39
N LEU A 228 -15.06 5.49 -7.07
CA LEU A 228 -14.19 5.16 -5.96
C LEU A 228 -14.49 6.01 -4.74
N THR A 229 -14.62 5.37 -3.59
CA THR A 229 -14.50 6.04 -2.29
C THR A 229 -13.07 5.86 -1.80
N ILE A 230 -12.37 6.94 -1.43
CA ILE A 230 -10.97 6.89 -1.01
C ILE A 230 -10.84 7.49 0.39
N ALA A 231 -10.39 6.69 1.34
CA ALA A 231 -10.22 7.10 2.72
C ALA A 231 -8.81 6.74 3.24
N SER A 232 -8.29 7.59 4.12
CA SER A 232 -7.05 7.34 4.86
C SER A 232 -7.27 7.67 6.33
N PRO A 233 -7.30 6.65 7.23
CA PRO A 233 -7.51 6.86 8.65
C PRO A 233 -6.35 7.60 9.29
N MET A 234 -6.63 8.50 10.24
CA MET A 234 -5.63 9.20 11.01
C MET A 234 -4.96 8.29 12.05
N ASP A 235 -5.72 7.30 12.55
CA ASP A 235 -5.27 6.35 13.56
C ASP A 235 -5.82 4.93 13.30
N GLU A 236 -5.40 3.97 14.12
CA GLU A 236 -5.80 2.57 14.03
C GLU A 236 -7.25 2.31 14.39
N ARG A 237 -7.86 3.14 15.23
CA ARG A 237 -9.29 3.05 15.59
C ARG A 237 -10.16 3.45 14.41
N GLU A 238 -9.75 4.51 13.70
CA GLU A 238 -10.38 4.92 12.46
C GLU A 238 -10.19 3.88 11.33
N LEU A 239 -9.00 3.26 11.21
CA LEU A 239 -8.81 2.15 10.26
C LEU A 239 -9.85 1.04 10.51
N ARG A 240 -10.02 0.67 11.76
CA ARG A 240 -10.97 -0.37 12.17
C ARG A 240 -12.42 -0.02 11.81
N ARG A 241 -12.85 1.23 12.06
CA ARG A 241 -14.19 1.73 11.72
C ARG A 241 -14.41 1.85 10.22
N LEU A 242 -13.40 2.31 9.48
CA LEU A 242 -13.45 2.39 8.02
C LEU A 242 -13.51 1.00 7.37
N MET A 243 -12.77 0.01 7.89
CA MET A 243 -12.89 -1.38 7.44
C MET A 243 -14.29 -1.94 7.69
N TYR A 244 -14.88 -1.65 8.85
CA TYR A 244 -16.27 -2.03 9.14
C TYR A 244 -17.24 -1.35 8.18
N THR A 245 -17.08 -0.06 7.92
CA THR A 245 -17.93 0.72 7.01
C THR A 245 -17.86 0.18 5.59
N ALA A 246 -16.65 -0.11 5.11
CA ALA A 246 -16.42 -0.52 3.73
C ALA A 246 -17.12 -1.82 3.31
N GLN A 247 -17.49 -2.68 4.27
CA GLN A 247 -18.19 -3.95 4.00
C GLN A 247 -19.73 -3.84 4.09
N LEU A 248 -20.27 -2.66 4.41
CA LEU A 248 -21.71 -2.48 4.56
C LEU A 248 -22.43 -2.50 3.19
N PRO A 249 -23.73 -2.84 3.17
CA PRO A 249 -24.50 -2.84 1.93
C PRO A 249 -24.55 -1.47 1.26
N GLY A 250 -24.49 -1.46 -0.07
CA GLY A 250 -24.56 -0.23 -0.87
C GLY A 250 -23.21 0.47 -1.08
N MET A 251 -22.14 -0.04 -0.46
CA MET A 251 -20.80 0.41 -0.77
C MET A 251 -20.34 -0.15 -2.13
N GLY A 252 -19.84 0.71 -3.00
CA GLY A 252 -19.10 0.31 -4.19
C GLY A 252 -17.64 -0.03 -3.84
N THR A 253 -16.73 0.31 -4.74
CA THR A 253 -15.30 0.11 -4.48
C THR A 253 -14.77 1.14 -3.49
N VAL A 254 -14.24 0.66 -2.37
CA VAL A 254 -13.65 1.48 -1.31
C VAL A 254 -12.14 1.26 -1.26
N VAL A 255 -11.38 2.33 -1.29
CA VAL A 255 -9.91 2.32 -1.12
C VAL A 255 -9.58 2.81 0.29
N LEU A 256 -8.98 1.93 1.10
CA LEU A 256 -8.47 2.24 2.43
C LEU A 256 -6.95 2.29 2.39
N ARG A 257 -6.39 3.47 2.60
CA ARG A 257 -4.95 3.72 2.55
C ARG A 257 -4.39 3.91 3.95
N TYR A 258 -3.41 3.12 4.36
CA TYR A 258 -2.77 3.22 5.67
C TYR A 258 -1.26 2.94 5.60
N PRO A 259 -0.45 3.46 6.55
CA PRO A 259 1.00 3.42 6.45
C PRO A 259 1.61 2.10 6.91
N ARG A 260 2.89 1.93 6.60
CA ARG A 260 3.78 1.01 7.32
C ARG A 260 4.12 1.59 8.69
N GLY A 261 4.21 0.75 9.69
CA GLY A 261 4.69 1.15 11.02
C GLY A 261 3.66 0.99 12.12
N ARG A 262 4.00 1.54 13.27
CA ARG A 262 3.15 1.48 14.45
C ARG A 262 2.10 2.58 14.43
N SER A 263 1.00 2.28 15.07
CA SER A 263 -0.10 3.18 15.31
C SER A 263 0.13 4.07 16.54
N GLU A 264 -0.85 4.88 16.93
CA GLU A 264 -0.72 5.85 18.00
C GLU A 264 -1.15 5.28 19.37
N HIS A 265 -2.15 4.39 19.42
CA HIS A 265 -2.76 3.96 20.68
C HIS A 265 -2.61 2.45 20.91
N ARG A 266 -2.32 2.07 22.13
CA ARG A 266 -2.27 0.65 22.55
C ARG A 266 -3.67 0.06 22.66
N ASP A 267 -4.61 0.84 23.15
CA ASP A 267 -6.04 0.48 23.24
C ASP A 267 -6.78 0.81 21.93
N TRP A 268 -6.55 -0.01 20.92
CA TRP A 268 -7.03 0.19 19.58
C TRP A 268 -8.37 -0.51 19.26
N ARG A 269 -8.77 -1.50 20.08
CA ARG A 269 -10.00 -2.26 19.87
C ARG A 269 -11.23 -1.48 20.29
N CYS A 270 -11.60 -0.48 19.47
CA CYS A 270 -12.84 0.25 19.65
C CYS A 270 -14.05 -0.54 19.13
N VAL A 271 -15.25 -0.10 19.47
CA VAL A 271 -16.50 -0.61 18.93
C VAL A 271 -16.52 -0.41 17.41
N LEU A 272 -17.01 -1.44 16.69
CA LEU A 272 -17.24 -1.39 15.26
C LEU A 272 -18.54 -0.63 14.99
N GLU A 273 -18.40 0.62 14.60
CA GLU A 273 -19.52 1.50 14.24
C GLU A 273 -19.27 2.14 12.88
N PRO A 274 -20.32 2.40 12.08
CA PRO A 274 -20.16 2.96 10.76
C PRO A 274 -19.69 4.42 10.82
N VAL A 275 -18.84 4.78 9.85
CA VAL A 275 -18.46 6.15 9.55
C VAL A 275 -19.28 6.63 8.37
N THR A 276 -19.89 7.80 8.45
CA THR A 276 -20.58 8.39 7.30
C THR A 276 -19.57 8.72 6.21
N VAL A 277 -19.78 8.17 5.02
CA VAL A 277 -18.88 8.40 3.88
C VAL A 277 -18.87 9.87 3.51
N GLY A 278 -17.68 10.41 3.25
CA GLY A 278 -17.50 11.82 2.91
C GLY A 278 -17.56 12.78 4.10
N THR A 279 -17.49 12.28 5.34
CA THR A 279 -17.43 13.14 6.53
C THR A 279 -16.08 13.13 7.19
N GLY A 280 -15.51 14.31 7.37
CA GLY A 280 -14.30 14.52 8.15
C GLY A 280 -14.57 14.67 9.65
N ARG A 281 -13.55 15.08 10.38
CA ARG A 281 -13.63 15.38 11.82
C ARG A 281 -12.94 16.71 12.11
N LYS A 282 -13.57 17.56 12.92
CA LYS A 282 -12.87 18.64 13.57
C LYS A 282 -12.15 18.09 14.79
N ILE A 283 -10.82 18.13 14.78
CA ILE A 283 -9.97 17.61 15.86
C ILE A 283 -9.71 18.70 16.88
N HIS A 284 -9.45 19.94 16.43
CA HIS A 284 -9.10 21.08 17.25
C HIS A 284 -9.83 22.35 16.76
N GLU A 285 -10.28 23.16 17.68
CA GLU A 285 -10.87 24.48 17.38
C GLU A 285 -9.79 25.56 17.30
N GLY A 286 -9.99 26.55 16.42
CA GLY A 286 -9.12 27.69 16.26
C GLY A 286 -9.72 28.79 15.38
N HIS A 287 -9.03 29.93 15.24
CA HIS A 287 -9.57 31.09 14.55
C HIS A 287 -8.57 31.74 13.56
N ASP A 288 -7.26 31.48 13.68
CA ASP A 288 -6.24 32.20 12.90
C ASP A 288 -5.80 31.42 11.66
N VAL A 289 -5.67 30.09 11.75
CA VAL A 289 -5.21 29.20 10.68
C VAL A 289 -6.02 27.92 10.71
N ALA A 290 -6.43 27.42 9.55
CA ALA A 290 -7.00 26.08 9.41
C ALA A 290 -5.97 25.11 8.84
N VAL A 291 -5.78 23.97 9.51
CA VAL A 291 -4.95 22.87 9.04
C VAL A 291 -5.85 21.68 8.67
N LEU A 292 -5.79 21.25 7.41
CA LEU A 292 -6.55 20.13 6.87
C LEU A 292 -5.57 18.97 6.62
N THR A 293 -5.81 17.83 7.22
CA THR A 293 -4.94 16.66 7.09
C THR A 293 -5.67 15.45 6.55
N ILE A 294 -4.94 14.48 6.01
CA ILE A 294 -5.47 13.19 5.63
C ILE A 294 -4.51 12.08 6.03
N GLY A 295 -5.01 11.10 6.79
CA GLY A 295 -4.22 9.98 7.27
C GLY A 295 -3.32 10.31 8.47
N PRO A 296 -2.39 9.42 8.85
CA PRO A 296 -1.62 9.51 10.09
C PRO A 296 -0.69 10.72 10.22
N ILE A 297 -0.42 11.43 9.13
CA ILE A 297 0.32 12.70 9.17
C ILE A 297 -0.42 13.75 10.00
N GLY A 298 -1.73 13.60 10.20
CA GLY A 298 -2.50 14.44 11.10
C GLY A 298 -1.99 14.46 12.54
N ASN A 299 -1.38 13.36 13.00
CA ASN A 299 -0.77 13.31 14.34
C ASN A 299 0.48 14.18 14.45
N GLU A 300 1.26 14.35 13.36
CA GLU A 300 2.35 15.33 13.32
C GLU A 300 1.82 16.76 13.36
N ALA A 301 0.71 17.02 12.67
CA ALA A 301 0.05 18.32 12.69
C ALA A 301 -0.46 18.67 14.11
N GLU A 302 -1.08 17.72 14.83
CA GLU A 302 -1.51 17.93 16.23
C GLU A 302 -0.33 18.29 17.14
N ARG A 303 0.81 17.63 17.00
CA ARG A 303 2.02 17.94 17.76
C ARG A 303 2.54 19.33 17.43
N ALA A 304 2.54 19.74 16.16
CA ALA A 304 2.92 21.07 15.71
C ALA A 304 1.98 22.15 16.26
N ILE A 305 0.68 21.95 16.18
CA ILE A 305 -0.35 22.85 16.68
C ILE A 305 -0.19 23.07 18.18
N SER A 306 -0.04 22.00 18.94
CA SER A 306 0.16 22.08 20.40
C SER A 306 1.38 22.93 20.79
N GLU A 307 2.47 22.82 20.03
CA GLU A 307 3.66 23.66 20.27
C GLU A 307 3.43 25.13 19.86
N VAL A 308 2.77 25.38 18.72
CA VAL A 308 2.46 26.75 18.28
C VAL A 308 1.61 27.47 19.31
N GLU A 309 0.55 26.86 19.79
CA GLU A 309 -0.35 27.46 20.78
C GLU A 309 0.30 27.65 22.14
N ALA A 310 1.29 26.81 22.49
CA ALA A 310 2.06 27.01 23.71
C ALA A 310 3.09 28.17 23.63
N GLU A 311 3.58 28.47 22.43
CA GLU A 311 4.66 29.44 22.20
C GLU A 311 4.16 30.78 21.63
N THR A 312 2.95 30.84 21.09
CA THR A 312 2.39 32.01 20.42
C THR A 312 0.97 32.30 20.90
N ALA A 313 0.37 33.39 20.42
CA ALA A 313 -1.04 33.72 20.65
C ALA A 313 -1.97 33.19 19.55
N LEU A 314 -1.43 32.47 18.55
CA LEU A 314 -2.23 31.88 17.47
C LEU A 314 -3.09 30.74 17.97
N THR A 315 -4.30 30.64 17.44
CA THR A 315 -5.22 29.52 17.62
C THR A 315 -5.47 28.82 16.29
N VAL A 316 -5.28 27.50 16.27
CA VAL A 316 -5.22 26.75 15.02
C VAL A 316 -6.34 25.72 14.96
N ALA A 317 -7.24 25.83 13.99
CA ALA A 317 -8.23 24.78 13.75
C ALA A 317 -7.61 23.60 13.02
N HIS A 318 -7.89 22.37 13.46
CA HIS A 318 -7.45 21.16 12.78
C HIS A 318 -8.61 20.29 12.36
N TYR A 319 -8.60 19.88 11.09
CA TYR A 319 -9.59 19.02 10.49
C TYR A 319 -8.92 17.78 9.88
N ASP A 320 -9.31 16.59 10.37
CA ASP A 320 -9.00 15.33 9.70
C ASP A 320 -10.04 15.10 8.61
N MET A 321 -9.63 15.19 7.35
CA MET A 321 -10.53 15.04 6.21
C MET A 321 -11.03 13.60 6.04
N ARG A 322 -10.34 12.60 6.58
CA ARG A 322 -10.65 11.16 6.45
C ARG A 322 -10.77 10.66 5.03
N PHE A 323 -11.57 11.35 4.21
CA PHE A 323 -11.87 10.99 2.83
C PHE A 323 -11.22 11.99 1.88
N LEU A 324 -10.46 11.43 0.92
CA LEU A 324 -10.02 12.18 -0.24
C LEU A 324 -11.15 12.27 -1.27
N LYS A 325 -12.02 11.26 -1.27
CA LYS A 325 -13.17 11.17 -2.19
C LYS A 325 -14.29 10.33 -1.57
N PRO A 326 -15.50 10.90 -1.45
CA PRO A 326 -15.79 12.34 -1.62
C PRO A 326 -15.16 13.16 -0.49
N LEU A 327 -14.90 14.45 -0.77
CA LEU A 327 -14.49 15.41 0.25
C LEU A 327 -15.68 15.79 1.14
N ASP A 328 -15.39 16.21 2.38
CA ASP A 328 -16.39 16.81 3.24
C ASP A 328 -16.60 18.27 2.87
N GLU A 329 -17.63 18.54 2.08
CA GLU A 329 -17.97 19.89 1.61
C GLU A 329 -18.40 20.81 2.76
N ASN A 330 -19.00 20.27 3.84
CA ASN A 330 -19.38 21.09 5.01
C ASN A 330 -18.14 21.63 5.72
N ILE A 331 -17.11 20.81 5.90
CA ILE A 331 -15.82 21.28 6.43
C ILE A 331 -15.19 22.30 5.49
N LEU A 332 -15.22 22.08 4.18
CA LEU A 332 -14.62 23.00 3.21
C LEU A 332 -15.34 24.33 3.19
N HIS A 333 -16.68 24.37 3.26
CA HIS A 333 -17.44 25.62 3.41
C HIS A 333 -17.11 26.32 4.74
N GLU A 334 -17.13 25.61 5.87
CA GLU A 334 -16.75 26.18 7.16
C GLU A 334 -15.34 26.80 7.13
N VAL A 335 -14.38 26.09 6.56
CA VAL A 335 -12.99 26.56 6.46
C VAL A 335 -12.89 27.78 5.54
N ALA A 336 -13.54 27.76 4.38
CA ALA A 336 -13.50 28.86 3.43
C ALA A 336 -14.17 30.14 3.95
N ASP A 337 -15.23 30.01 4.74
CA ASP A 337 -15.95 31.15 5.33
C ASP A 337 -15.23 31.77 6.55
N ARG A 338 -14.37 30.99 7.23
CA ARG A 338 -13.78 31.41 8.51
C ARG A 338 -12.31 31.76 8.44
N PHE A 339 -11.56 31.23 7.47
CA PHE A 339 -10.10 31.32 7.46
C PHE A 339 -9.54 31.88 6.15
N ASP A 340 -8.72 32.92 6.28
CA ASP A 340 -7.92 33.45 5.16
C ASP A 340 -6.68 32.58 4.88
N ARG A 341 -6.22 31.82 5.87
CA ARG A 341 -5.03 30.97 5.80
C ARG A 341 -5.41 29.52 6.02
N VAL A 342 -5.13 28.68 5.03
CA VAL A 342 -5.37 27.24 5.05
C VAL A 342 -4.08 26.50 4.75
N ILE A 343 -3.79 25.47 5.52
CA ILE A 343 -2.64 24.58 5.30
C ILE A 343 -3.18 23.17 5.09
N THR A 344 -2.80 22.52 3.99
CA THR A 344 -3.12 21.09 3.77
C THR A 344 -1.87 20.26 4.00
N VAL A 345 -1.99 19.14 4.70
CA VAL A 345 -0.87 18.23 4.99
C VAL A 345 -1.23 16.80 4.60
N GLU A 346 -0.40 16.20 3.76
CA GLU A 346 -0.58 14.82 3.28
C GLU A 346 0.76 14.08 3.17
N ASP A 347 0.76 12.79 3.46
CA ASP A 347 1.89 11.88 3.21
C ASP A 347 1.72 11.20 1.84
N GLY A 348 1.58 12.03 0.82
CA GLY A 348 1.44 11.72 -0.59
C GLY A 348 2.03 12.84 -1.42
N VAL A 349 2.16 12.65 -2.74
CA VAL A 349 2.68 13.72 -3.61
C VAL A 349 1.77 14.94 -3.58
N ARG A 350 2.36 16.12 -3.44
CA ARG A 350 1.67 17.40 -3.40
C ARG A 350 0.82 17.70 -4.64
N CYS A 351 1.22 17.13 -5.80
CA CYS A 351 0.49 17.27 -7.05
C CYS A 351 -0.60 16.22 -7.18
N GLY A 352 -1.86 16.64 -7.22
CA GLY A 352 -3.02 15.75 -7.42
C GLY A 352 -3.59 15.10 -6.15
N GLY A 353 -2.98 15.29 -4.98
CA GLY A 353 -3.46 14.77 -3.70
C GLY A 353 -4.51 15.67 -3.02
N LEU A 354 -4.54 15.65 -1.68
CA LEU A 354 -5.50 16.42 -0.86
C LEU A 354 -5.41 17.91 -1.13
N GLY A 355 -4.21 18.49 -1.09
CA GLY A 355 -4.04 19.92 -1.28
C GLY A 355 -4.51 20.40 -2.65
N SER A 356 -4.35 19.59 -3.71
CA SER A 356 -4.90 19.87 -5.03
C SER A 356 -6.42 19.79 -5.03
N ALA A 357 -7.00 18.77 -4.40
CA ALA A 357 -8.45 18.61 -4.31
C ALA A 357 -9.13 19.78 -3.57
N VAL A 358 -8.52 20.24 -2.48
CA VAL A 358 -9.02 21.40 -1.71
C VAL A 358 -8.99 22.68 -2.57
N ILE A 359 -7.88 22.96 -3.27
CA ILE A 359 -7.78 24.16 -4.13
C ILE A 359 -8.76 24.09 -5.29
N GLU A 360 -8.91 22.95 -5.96
CA GLU A 360 -9.88 22.74 -7.03
C GLU A 360 -11.30 23.03 -6.53
N TRP A 361 -11.67 22.42 -5.39
CA TRP A 361 -12.99 22.64 -4.79
C TRP A 361 -13.22 24.10 -4.41
N MET A 362 -12.23 24.78 -3.78
CA MET A 362 -12.33 26.21 -3.42
C MET A 362 -12.56 27.08 -4.67
N ALA A 363 -11.81 26.81 -5.75
CA ALA A 363 -11.94 27.55 -7.01
C ALA A 363 -13.32 27.33 -7.65
N ASP A 364 -13.82 26.12 -7.68
CA ASP A 364 -15.13 25.79 -8.25
C ASP A 364 -16.30 26.45 -7.48
N HIS A 365 -16.10 26.73 -6.18
CA HIS A 365 -17.10 27.37 -5.32
C HIS A 365 -16.87 28.89 -5.10
N GLY A 366 -15.89 29.47 -5.81
CA GLY A 366 -15.62 30.92 -5.77
C GLY A 366 -14.91 31.41 -4.51
N TYR A 367 -14.31 30.53 -3.74
CA TYR A 367 -13.48 30.87 -2.59
C TYR A 367 -12.00 31.07 -2.98
N SER A 368 -11.32 31.96 -2.27
CA SER A 368 -9.91 32.28 -2.57
C SER A 368 -9.03 32.49 -1.34
N PRO A 369 -9.08 31.57 -0.33
CA PRO A 369 -8.16 31.66 0.78
C PRO A 369 -6.72 31.37 0.33
N ARG A 370 -5.74 31.86 1.09
CA ARG A 370 -4.33 31.48 0.85
C ARG A 370 -4.10 30.03 1.29
N VAL A 371 -4.00 29.11 0.35
CA VAL A 371 -3.76 27.69 0.63
C VAL A 371 -2.28 27.36 0.49
N THR A 372 -1.65 26.87 1.58
CA THR A 372 -0.30 26.30 1.58
C THR A 372 -0.43 24.78 1.58
N ARG A 373 0.23 24.11 0.62
CA ARG A 373 0.18 22.64 0.49
C ARG A 373 1.47 22.01 0.94
N LEU A 374 1.41 21.17 1.98
CA LEU A 374 2.51 20.34 2.45
C LEU A 374 2.26 18.90 2.02
N GLY A 375 3.20 18.33 1.30
CA GLY A 375 3.16 16.98 0.74
C GLY A 375 4.48 16.65 0.10
N LEU A 376 4.65 15.40 -0.33
CA LEU A 376 5.90 14.95 -0.94
C LEU A 376 6.26 15.80 -2.17
N PRO A 377 7.52 16.26 -2.27
CA PRO A 377 7.99 17.11 -3.36
C PRO A 377 8.04 16.36 -4.69
N ASP A 378 8.16 17.13 -5.81
CA ASP A 378 8.34 16.59 -7.16
C ASP A 378 9.76 16.04 -7.36
N ARG A 379 10.10 15.02 -6.57
CA ARG A 379 11.32 14.23 -6.66
C ARG A 379 11.13 12.90 -5.93
N PHE A 380 11.87 11.87 -6.33
CA PHE A 380 11.93 10.64 -5.57
C PHE A 380 12.63 10.87 -4.23
N VAL A 381 11.99 10.39 -3.16
CA VAL A 381 12.55 10.42 -1.80
C VAL A 381 13.37 9.15 -1.59
N GLU A 382 14.60 9.30 -1.13
CA GLU A 382 15.53 8.20 -0.90
C GLU A 382 15.10 7.34 0.31
N HIS A 383 15.91 6.36 0.68
CA HIS A 383 15.71 5.55 1.89
C HIS A 383 16.26 6.24 3.14
N GLY A 384 15.67 5.95 4.28
CA GLY A 384 16.04 6.49 5.60
C GLY A 384 15.02 6.09 6.64
N SER A 385 15.08 6.62 7.85
CA SER A 385 13.97 6.52 8.80
C SER A 385 12.79 7.39 8.34
N VAL A 386 11.55 7.01 8.66
CA VAL A 386 10.37 7.82 8.28
C VAL A 386 10.45 9.24 8.82
N ALA A 387 11.01 9.43 10.02
CA ALA A 387 11.18 10.77 10.61
C ALA A 387 12.14 11.63 9.79
N GLU A 388 13.32 11.11 9.42
CA GLU A 388 14.28 11.81 8.56
C GLU A 388 13.68 12.14 7.19
N LEU A 389 12.94 11.19 6.61
CA LEU A 389 12.33 11.38 5.30
C LEU A 389 11.21 12.41 5.32
N ARG A 390 10.41 12.48 6.38
CA ARG A 390 9.42 13.56 6.59
C ARG A 390 10.09 14.92 6.68
N HIS A 391 11.20 15.02 7.42
CA HIS A 391 11.99 16.26 7.49
C HIS A 391 12.53 16.67 6.12
N ILE A 392 13.16 15.75 5.40
CA ILE A 392 13.67 16.00 4.03
C ILE A 392 12.56 16.39 3.05
N ALA A 393 11.35 15.84 3.23
CA ALA A 393 10.20 16.14 2.40
C ALA A 393 9.47 17.43 2.81
N GLY A 394 9.79 18.02 3.96
CA GLY A 394 9.14 19.21 4.49
C GLY A 394 7.70 18.98 4.95
N ILE A 395 7.46 17.82 5.59
CA ILE A 395 6.14 17.43 6.14
C ILE A 395 6.25 16.92 7.58
N ASP A 396 7.37 17.17 8.23
CA ASP A 396 7.56 16.88 9.64
C ASP A 396 6.89 17.95 10.55
N LYS A 397 6.83 17.65 11.83
CA LYS A 397 6.23 18.54 12.83
C LYS A 397 6.82 19.96 12.79
N ASP A 398 8.15 20.07 12.68
CA ASP A 398 8.83 21.36 12.75
C ASP A 398 8.53 22.23 11.51
N THR A 399 8.53 21.63 10.32
CA THR A 399 8.12 22.33 9.09
C THR A 399 6.64 22.73 9.13
N ILE A 400 5.75 21.87 9.62
CA ILE A 400 4.31 22.23 9.77
C ILE A 400 4.18 23.42 10.72
N LYS A 401 4.88 23.40 11.86
CA LYS A 401 4.93 24.51 12.83
C LYS A 401 5.39 25.82 12.19
N GLU A 402 6.50 25.81 11.43
CA GLU A 402 6.99 26.99 10.71
C GLU A 402 5.93 27.59 9.78
N HIS A 403 5.23 26.75 9.03
CA HIS A 403 4.17 27.21 8.13
C HIS A 403 2.90 27.70 8.85
N ILE A 404 2.64 27.25 10.07
CA ILE A 404 1.53 27.79 10.88
C ILE A 404 1.90 29.18 11.40
N ILE A 405 3.12 29.36 11.87
CA ILE A 405 3.57 30.65 12.39
C ILE A 405 3.66 31.72 11.28
N GLY A 406 4.02 31.35 10.06
CA GLY A 406 4.03 32.24 8.87
C GLY A 406 5.37 32.51 8.32
#